data_c27825335d392b7041b92fdea470a2d7
#
_entry.id   c27825335d392b7041b92fdea470a2d7
#
_cell.length_a   1.000
_cell.length_b   1.000
_cell.length_c   1.000
_cell.angle_alpha   90.00
_cell.angle_beta   90.00
_cell.angle_gamma   90.00
#
_symmetry.space_group_name_H-M   'P 1'
#
loop_
_entity.id
_entity.type
_entity.pdbx_description
1 polymer ?
#
loop_
_entity_poly.entity_id
_entity_poly.type
_entity_poly.pdbx_seq_one_letter_code
_entity_poly.pdbx_strand_id
1 'polypeptide(L)'
;MEPERVAESDETYLLSAEGIDAVKLRDGLMDVTHLEQVADDGLDLWKPVMKSPLPISAADARGVLVALRVSAPLDSDTYDLADLVRAAGGAVRAVPVHKTRRHCTIAGCMAELTDLRTGDRSTRTIRRSPRA
;
A
#
# COMPACT_ATOMS: atom_id res chain seq x y z
N MET A 1 -2.47 7.42 -29.17
CA MET A 1 -2.92 6.69 -27.98
C MET A 1 -3.57 7.65 -27.00
N GLU A 2 -4.78 7.34 -26.62
CA GLU A 2 -5.50 8.14 -25.63
C GLU A 2 -5.76 7.31 -24.39
N PRO A 3 -5.60 7.89 -23.19
CA PRO A 3 -5.99 7.19 -21.98
C PRO A 3 -7.49 6.95 -21.97
N GLU A 4 -7.89 5.71 -21.76
CA GLU A 4 -9.31 5.35 -21.69
C GLU A 4 -9.93 5.82 -20.38
N ARG A 5 -9.12 5.89 -19.34
CA ARG A 5 -9.61 6.27 -18.02
C ARG A 5 -8.46 6.79 -17.17
N VAL A 6 -8.76 7.81 -16.40
CA VAL A 6 -7.81 8.38 -15.43
C VAL A 6 -8.46 8.29 -14.05
N ALA A 7 -7.73 7.75 -13.09
CA ALA A 7 -8.17 7.66 -11.70
C ALA A 7 -7.07 8.21 -10.80
N GLU A 8 -7.49 9.00 -9.81
CA GLU A 8 -6.58 9.56 -8.82
C GLU A 8 -6.94 9.04 -7.44
N SER A 9 -5.92 8.82 -6.61
CA SER A 9 -6.12 8.41 -5.22
C SER A 9 -5.01 8.93 -4.34
N ASP A 10 -5.35 9.20 -3.09
CA ASP A 10 -4.39 9.52 -2.06
C ASP A 10 -4.31 8.34 -1.11
N GLU A 11 -3.10 7.85 -0.90
CA GLU A 11 -2.84 6.71 -0.05
C GLU A 11 -1.75 7.08 0.94
N THR A 12 -1.78 6.48 2.12
CA THR A 12 -0.71 6.64 3.11
C THR A 12 -0.08 5.28 3.32
N TYR A 13 1.21 5.17 3.04
CA TYR A 13 1.96 3.95 3.26
C TYR A 13 2.61 3.98 4.64
N LEU A 14 2.56 2.85 5.33
CA LEU A 14 3.29 2.65 6.57
C LEU A 14 4.56 1.89 6.26
N LEU A 15 5.68 2.46 6.63
CA LEU A 15 7.01 1.92 6.33
C LEU A 15 7.78 1.67 7.61
N SER A 16 8.55 0.59 7.63
CA SER A 16 9.47 0.24 8.70
C SER A 16 10.77 -0.25 8.10
N ALA A 17 11.82 -0.33 8.92
CA ALA A 17 13.15 -0.71 8.44
C ALA A 17 13.21 -2.15 7.90
N GLU A 18 12.40 -3.06 8.46
CA GLU A 18 12.47 -4.48 8.13
C GLU A 18 11.19 -5.02 7.50
N GLY A 19 10.18 -4.18 7.33
CA GLY A 19 8.93 -4.60 6.74
C GLY A 19 9.06 -4.86 5.26
N ILE A 20 8.55 -6.01 4.81
CA ILE A 20 8.49 -6.37 3.39
C ILE A 20 7.07 -6.42 2.87
N ASP A 21 6.09 -6.50 3.76
CA ASP A 21 4.69 -6.47 3.38
C ASP A 21 4.25 -5.06 3.06
N ALA A 22 3.28 -4.93 2.16
CA ALA A 22 2.71 -3.63 1.84
C ALA A 22 1.60 -3.30 2.82
N VAL A 23 1.76 -2.21 3.56
CA VAL A 23 0.77 -1.70 4.51
C VAL A 23 0.40 -0.30 4.09
N LYS A 24 -0.88 -0.09 3.80
CA LYS A 24 -1.35 1.21 3.35
C LYS A 24 -2.75 1.53 3.86
N LEU A 25 -3.01 2.82 3.94
CA LEU A 25 -4.32 3.36 4.26
C LEU A 25 -4.87 4.04 3.02
N ARG A 26 -6.07 3.64 2.60
CA ARG A 26 -6.76 4.23 1.46
C ARG A 26 -8.26 4.26 1.74
N ASP A 27 -8.89 5.41 1.52
CA ASP A 27 -10.33 5.59 1.71
C ASP A 27 -10.80 5.18 3.12
N GLY A 28 -9.98 5.44 4.14
CA GLY A 28 -10.30 5.07 5.51
C GLY A 28 -10.14 3.58 5.81
N LEU A 29 -9.58 2.80 4.88
CA LEU A 29 -9.37 1.37 5.04
C LEU A 29 -7.88 1.07 5.21
N MET A 30 -7.56 0.35 6.28
CA MET A 30 -6.20 -0.19 6.48
C MET A 30 -6.09 -1.50 5.70
N ASP A 31 -5.11 -1.56 4.81
CA ASP A 31 -4.93 -2.66 3.87
C ASP A 31 -3.53 -3.23 4.06
N VAL A 32 -3.45 -4.54 4.30
CA VAL A 32 -2.18 -5.25 4.43
C VAL A 32 -2.12 -6.33 3.36
N THR A 33 -1.07 -6.30 2.56
CA THR A 33 -0.82 -7.28 1.52
C THR A 33 0.54 -7.92 1.77
N HIS A 34 0.55 -9.24 1.84
CA HIS A 34 1.76 -10.02 2.12
C HIS A 34 2.44 -10.43 0.82
N LEU A 35 3.75 -10.25 0.76
CA LEU A 35 4.56 -10.78 -0.33
C LEU A 35 4.81 -12.25 -0.06
N GLU A 36 4.12 -13.11 -0.83
CA GLU A 36 4.16 -14.55 -0.62
C GLU A 36 5.29 -15.22 -1.38
N GLN A 37 5.59 -14.71 -2.58
CA GLN A 37 6.59 -15.32 -3.44
C GLN A 37 7.19 -14.28 -4.38
N VAL A 38 8.50 -14.35 -4.55
CA VAL A 38 9.22 -13.60 -5.58
C VAL A 38 9.60 -14.60 -6.67
N ALA A 39 9.02 -14.45 -7.85
CA ALA A 39 9.28 -15.36 -8.96
C ALA A 39 10.53 -14.93 -9.73
N ASP A 40 11.21 -15.91 -10.35
CA ASP A 40 12.43 -15.66 -11.14
C ASP A 40 12.18 -14.80 -12.38
N ASP A 41 10.95 -14.75 -12.86
CA ASP A 41 10.56 -13.94 -14.01
C ASP A 41 10.23 -12.49 -13.64
N GLY A 42 10.45 -12.09 -12.38
CA GLY A 42 10.17 -10.75 -11.92
C GLY A 42 8.73 -10.51 -11.49
N LEU A 43 7.89 -11.53 -11.48
CA LEU A 43 6.52 -11.42 -11.01
C LEU A 43 6.44 -11.81 -9.54
N ASP A 44 6.00 -10.86 -8.72
CA ASP A 44 5.80 -11.10 -7.30
C ASP A 44 4.36 -11.52 -7.06
N LEU A 45 4.18 -12.49 -6.18
CA LEU A 45 2.86 -12.94 -5.77
C LEU A 45 2.49 -12.27 -4.44
N TRP A 46 1.49 -11.42 -4.47
CA TRP A 46 0.99 -10.70 -3.31
C TRP A 46 -0.34 -11.27 -2.88
N LYS A 47 -0.50 -11.48 -1.59
CA LYS A 47 -1.73 -12.02 -1.01
C LYS A 47 -2.35 -11.01 -0.06
N PRO A 48 -3.62 -10.64 -0.26
CA PRO A 48 -4.30 -9.77 0.71
C PRO A 48 -4.46 -10.50 2.03
N VAL A 49 -4.09 -9.83 3.12
CA VAL A 49 -4.13 -10.40 4.47
C VAL A 49 -5.23 -9.76 5.29
N MET A 50 -5.40 -8.44 5.16
CA MET A 50 -6.33 -7.69 5.99
C MET A 50 -6.83 -6.47 5.25
N LYS A 51 -8.09 -6.14 5.45
CA LYS A 51 -8.67 -4.88 4.99
C LYS A 51 -9.76 -4.49 5.98
N SER A 52 -9.51 -3.47 6.77
CA SER A 52 -10.41 -3.06 7.86
C SER A 52 -10.56 -1.55 7.91
N PRO A 53 -11.78 -1.05 8.19
CA PRO A 53 -11.98 0.39 8.35
C PRO A 53 -11.37 0.89 9.66
N LEU A 54 -10.92 2.13 9.65
CA LEU A 54 -10.44 2.79 10.86
C LEU A 54 -11.62 3.32 11.69
N PRO A 55 -11.53 3.30 13.01
CA PRO A 55 -10.44 2.75 13.81
C PRO A 55 -10.42 1.22 13.79
N ILE A 56 -9.24 0.64 13.76
CA ILE A 56 -9.08 -0.82 13.77
C ILE A 56 -8.99 -1.33 15.21
N SER A 57 -9.35 -2.60 15.41
CA SER A 57 -9.23 -3.24 16.72
C SER A 57 -7.76 -3.44 17.12
N ALA A 58 -7.54 -3.69 18.41
CA ALA A 58 -6.19 -4.02 18.90
C ALA A 58 -5.63 -5.27 18.23
N ALA A 59 -6.48 -6.25 17.92
CA ALA A 59 -6.05 -7.45 17.22
C ALA A 59 -5.56 -7.13 15.79
N ASP A 60 -6.31 -6.29 15.06
CA ASP A 60 -5.91 -5.85 13.73
C ASP A 60 -4.67 -4.96 13.79
N ALA A 61 -4.58 -4.08 14.79
CA ALA A 61 -3.40 -3.24 14.97
C ALA A 61 -2.15 -4.10 15.21
N ARG A 62 -2.28 -5.17 15.98
CA ARG A 62 -1.19 -6.12 16.19
C ARG A 62 -0.78 -6.78 14.88
N GLY A 63 -1.76 -7.15 14.05
CA GLY A 63 -1.49 -7.71 12.72
C GLY A 63 -0.72 -6.75 11.82
N VAL A 64 -1.04 -5.46 11.87
CA VAL A 64 -0.31 -4.42 11.13
C VAL A 64 1.13 -4.34 11.60
N LEU A 65 1.36 -4.31 12.93
CA LEU A 65 2.71 -4.25 13.48
C LEU A 65 3.52 -5.50 13.14
N VAL A 66 2.90 -6.68 13.15
CA VAL A 66 3.56 -7.91 12.74
C VAL A 66 3.97 -7.83 11.26
N ALA A 67 3.11 -7.34 10.40
CA ALA A 67 3.42 -7.15 8.98
C ALA A 67 4.57 -6.18 8.77
N LEU A 68 4.67 -5.15 9.62
CA LEU A 68 5.78 -4.18 9.59
C LEU A 68 7.02 -4.67 10.33
N ARG A 69 6.94 -5.84 10.98
CA ARG A 69 8.03 -6.41 11.78
C ARG A 69 8.47 -5.48 12.91
N VAL A 70 7.48 -4.85 13.54
CA VAL A 70 7.66 -3.93 14.66
C VAL A 70 7.03 -4.55 15.89
N SER A 71 7.77 -4.58 16.97
CA SER A 71 7.27 -5.03 18.27
C SER A 71 7.01 -3.81 19.13
N ALA A 72 5.75 -3.63 19.54
CA ALA A 72 5.34 -2.52 20.38
C ALA A 72 4.15 -2.91 21.25
N PRO A 73 4.05 -2.41 22.48
CA PRO A 73 2.89 -2.68 23.31
C PRO A 73 1.66 -1.93 22.80
N LEU A 74 0.51 -2.59 22.84
CA LEU A 74 -0.77 -2.01 22.47
C LEU A 74 -1.65 -2.01 23.71
N ASP A 75 -2.04 -0.81 24.17
CA ASP A 75 -2.77 -0.63 25.42
C ASP A 75 -4.17 -0.03 25.22
N SER A 76 -4.63 0.08 23.99
CA SER A 76 -5.97 0.55 23.67
C SER A 76 -6.77 -0.55 22.95
N ASP A 77 -8.09 -0.42 22.98
CA ASP A 77 -8.97 -1.37 22.29
C ASP A 77 -9.08 -1.10 20.80
N THR A 78 -8.91 0.16 20.41
CA THR A 78 -9.00 0.58 19.00
C THR A 78 -7.88 1.57 18.69
N TYR A 79 -7.51 1.63 17.41
CA TYR A 79 -6.42 2.48 16.94
C TYR A 79 -6.81 3.14 15.62
N ASP A 80 -6.64 4.45 15.54
CA ASP A 80 -6.60 5.14 14.26
C ASP A 80 -5.14 5.20 13.77
N LEU A 81 -4.91 5.88 12.65
CA LEU A 81 -3.56 5.96 12.06
C LEU A 81 -2.57 6.62 13.02
N ALA A 82 -2.95 7.75 13.60
CA ALA A 82 -2.06 8.50 14.49
C ALA A 82 -1.72 7.70 15.76
N ASP A 83 -2.72 7.01 16.32
CA ASP A 83 -2.52 6.18 17.49
C ASP A 83 -1.56 5.02 17.21
N LEU A 84 -1.69 4.40 16.04
CA LEU A 84 -0.86 3.28 15.65
C LEU A 84 0.60 3.71 15.45
N VAL A 85 0.82 4.82 14.76
CA VAL A 85 2.15 5.36 14.53
C VAL A 85 2.81 5.76 15.85
N ARG A 86 2.02 6.36 16.77
CA ARG A 86 2.51 6.74 18.09
C ARG A 86 2.89 5.52 18.92
N ALA A 87 2.05 4.47 18.89
CA ALA A 87 2.33 3.23 19.61
C ALA A 87 3.62 2.55 19.13
N ALA A 88 3.94 2.69 17.85
CA ALA A 88 5.16 2.12 17.27
C ALA A 88 6.44 2.86 17.70
N GLY A 89 6.32 4.04 18.31
CA GLY A 89 7.46 4.73 18.94
C GLY A 89 8.57 5.14 17.98
N GLY A 90 8.24 5.54 16.76
CA GLY A 90 9.24 5.98 15.79
C GLY A 90 9.75 4.88 14.86
N ALA A 91 9.36 3.62 15.10
CA ALA A 91 9.75 2.50 14.25
C ALA A 91 8.97 2.45 12.93
N VAL A 92 7.86 3.19 12.84
CA VAL A 92 6.99 3.22 11.68
C VAL A 92 6.87 4.67 11.18
N ARG A 93 6.97 4.83 9.86
CA ARG A 93 6.74 6.12 9.20
C ARG A 93 5.49 6.04 8.37
N ALA A 94 4.68 7.08 8.44
CA ALA A 94 3.53 7.27 7.56
C ALA A 94 3.95 8.19 6.40
N VAL A 95 3.83 7.71 5.18
CA VAL A 95 4.24 8.46 3.98
C VAL A 95 3.04 8.64 3.07
N PRO A 96 2.56 9.88 2.90
CA PRO A 96 1.46 10.13 1.97
C PRO A 96 1.95 10.03 0.52
N VAL A 97 1.14 9.38 -0.32
CA VAL A 97 1.46 9.18 -1.74
C VAL A 97 0.22 9.51 -2.55
N HIS A 98 0.38 10.40 -3.53
CA HIS A 98 -0.66 10.66 -4.51
C HIS A 98 -0.39 9.82 -5.75
N LYS A 99 -1.41 9.09 -6.21
CA LYS A 99 -1.33 8.24 -7.39
C LYS A 99 -2.27 8.73 -8.47
N THR A 100 -1.76 8.82 -9.70
CA THR A 100 -2.57 9.03 -10.88
C THR A 100 -2.39 7.81 -11.78
N ARG A 101 -3.48 7.07 -11.99
CA ARG A 101 -3.50 5.88 -12.82
C ARG A 101 -4.19 6.18 -14.13
N ARG A 102 -3.53 5.86 -15.24
CA ARG A 102 -4.09 6.00 -16.58
C ARG A 102 -4.13 4.64 -17.24
N HIS A 103 -5.31 4.27 -17.72
CA HIS A 103 -5.51 3.05 -18.47
C HIS A 103 -5.60 3.39 -19.95
N CYS A 104 -4.79 2.73 -20.76
CA CYS A 104 -4.77 2.97 -22.20
C CYS A 104 -4.48 1.68 -22.93
N THR A 105 -4.69 1.70 -24.25
CA THR A 105 -4.38 0.57 -25.13
C THR A 105 -3.19 0.93 -25.98
N ILE A 106 -2.15 0.11 -25.93
CA ILE A 106 -0.93 0.29 -26.73
C ILE A 106 -0.71 -0.99 -27.51
N ALA A 107 -0.72 -0.90 -28.83
CA ALA A 107 -0.45 -2.03 -29.73
C ALA A 107 -1.26 -3.28 -29.41
N GLY A 108 -2.55 -3.09 -29.07
CA GLY A 108 -3.45 -4.20 -28.74
C GLY A 108 -3.32 -4.71 -27.31
N CYS A 109 -2.45 -4.14 -26.49
CA CYS A 109 -2.28 -4.51 -25.10
C CYS A 109 -2.87 -3.43 -24.19
N MET A 110 -3.47 -3.86 -23.08
CA MET A 110 -3.86 -2.93 -22.03
C MET A 110 -2.62 -2.48 -21.26
N ALA A 111 -2.50 -1.19 -21.02
CA ALA A 111 -1.41 -0.64 -20.24
C ALA A 111 -1.96 0.23 -19.13
N GLU A 112 -1.33 0.15 -17.96
CA GLU A 112 -1.60 1.03 -16.84
C GLU A 112 -0.33 1.85 -16.55
N LEU A 113 -0.47 3.16 -16.64
CA LEU A 113 0.58 4.11 -16.28
C LEU A 113 0.21 4.68 -14.92
N THR A 114 1.08 4.50 -13.95
CA THR A 114 0.85 5.02 -12.61
C THR A 114 1.94 6.03 -12.26
N ASP A 115 1.53 7.28 -12.04
CA ASP A 115 2.40 8.32 -11.52
C ASP A 115 2.23 8.36 -10.01
N LEU A 116 3.34 8.19 -9.30
CA LEU A 116 3.40 8.23 -7.85
C LEU A 116 4.11 9.50 -7.43
N ARG A 117 3.49 10.27 -6.54
CA ARG A 117 4.10 11.50 -6.03
C ARG A 117 4.03 11.52 -4.52
N THR A 118 5.17 11.78 -3.89
CA THR A 118 5.27 11.97 -2.45
C THR A 118 6.20 13.15 -2.18
N GLY A 119 5.65 14.22 -1.60
CA GLY A 119 6.37 15.47 -1.42
C GLY A 119 6.79 16.06 -2.77
N ASP A 120 8.09 16.28 -2.95
CA ASP A 120 8.68 16.79 -4.18
C ASP A 120 9.25 15.69 -5.09
N ARG A 121 9.05 14.43 -4.72
CA ARG A 121 9.52 13.28 -5.50
C ARG A 121 8.38 12.68 -6.30
N SER A 122 8.71 12.25 -7.51
CA SER A 122 7.75 11.55 -8.35
C SER A 122 8.44 10.40 -9.07
N THR A 123 7.65 9.37 -9.35
CA THR A 123 8.10 8.23 -10.14
C THR A 123 6.94 7.71 -10.96
N ARG A 124 7.24 6.99 -12.02
CA ARG A 124 6.23 6.40 -12.88
C ARG A 124 6.48 4.93 -13.03
N THR A 125 5.40 4.16 -12.93
CA THR A 125 5.43 2.72 -13.20
C THR A 125 4.54 2.41 -14.39
N ILE A 126 4.93 1.39 -15.15
CA ILE A 126 4.17 0.93 -16.31
C ILE A 126 3.87 -0.55 -16.11
N ARG A 127 2.60 -0.89 -16.25
CA ARG A 127 2.15 -2.26 -16.15
C ARG A 127 1.41 -2.62 -17.44
N ARG A 128 1.79 -3.72 -18.05
CA ARG A 128 1.15 -4.21 -19.26
C ARG A 128 0.45 -5.52 -18.97
N SER A 129 -0.74 -5.65 -19.54
CA SER A 129 -1.48 -6.91 -19.51
C SER A 129 -1.82 -7.27 -20.95
N PRO A 130 -1.44 -8.47 -21.41
CA PRO A 130 -1.83 -8.90 -22.75
C PRO A 130 -3.36 -9.04 -22.80
N ARG A 131 -3.92 -8.70 -23.94
CA ARG A 131 -5.34 -8.91 -24.18
C ARG A 131 -5.61 -10.40 -24.31
N ALA A 132 -6.55 -10.85 -23.52
CA ALA A 132 -6.98 -12.24 -23.65
C ALA A 132 -7.85 -12.42 -24.89
#